data_c78a7d137095818c8bf1e89b2a2ea4c8
#
_entry.id   c78a7d137095818c8bf1e89b2a2ea4c8
#
_cell.length_a   1.000
_cell.length_b   1.000
_cell.length_c   1.000
_cell.angle_alpha   90.00
_cell.angle_beta   90.00
_cell.angle_gamma   90.00
#
_symmetry.space_group_name_H-M   'P 1'
#
loop_
_entity.id
_entity.type
_entity.pdbx_description
1 polymer ?
#
loop_
_entity_poly.entity_id
_entity_poly.type
_entity_poly.pdbx_seq_one_letter_code
_entity_poly.pdbx_strand_id
1 'polypeptide(L)'
;MSGFNIDDYLNDPDFESKLENYREKMILEAIEHNFENIKKKGLSNWHLREMSNTDLVGLKETLIFMTKHLIDSEEYEKCGLLKKEIEKIEEILERV
;
A
#
# COMPACT_ATOMS: atom_id res chain seq x y z
N MET A 1 4.85 31.75 -11.98
CA MET A 1 3.52 31.24 -12.23
C MET A 1 3.58 29.78 -12.64
N SER A 2 2.70 29.00 -12.12
CA SER A 2 2.66 27.61 -12.49
C SER A 2 2.03 27.45 -13.88
N GLY A 3 2.52 26.54 -14.66
CA GLY A 3 1.96 26.22 -15.97
C GLY A 3 0.68 25.39 -15.89
N PHE A 4 0.21 25.08 -14.70
CA PHE A 4 -0.97 24.26 -14.54
C PHE A 4 -2.25 25.08 -14.77
N ASN A 5 -3.08 24.60 -15.69
CA ASN A 5 -4.39 25.17 -15.96
C ASN A 5 -5.40 24.02 -15.99
N ILE A 6 -6.33 24.02 -15.07
CA ILE A 6 -7.31 22.94 -14.94
C ILE A 6 -8.24 22.87 -16.15
N ASP A 7 -8.55 24.01 -16.77
CA ASP A 7 -9.39 24.02 -17.96
C ASP A 7 -8.72 23.32 -19.14
N ASP A 8 -7.41 23.46 -19.28
CA ASP A 8 -6.65 22.74 -20.30
C ASP A 8 -6.70 21.24 -20.06
N TYR A 9 -6.62 20.82 -18.81
CA TYR A 9 -6.74 19.41 -18.45
C TYR A 9 -8.13 18.86 -18.75
N LEU A 10 -9.17 19.60 -18.41
CA LEU A 10 -10.54 19.16 -18.63
C LEU A 10 -10.91 19.05 -20.10
N ASN A 11 -10.23 19.84 -20.95
CA ASN A 11 -10.43 19.82 -22.40
C ASN A 11 -9.53 18.80 -23.12
N ASP A 12 -8.58 18.18 -22.39
CA ASP A 12 -7.69 17.17 -22.95
C ASP A 12 -8.45 15.85 -23.12
N PRO A 13 -8.55 15.30 -24.35
CA PRO A 13 -9.26 14.03 -24.55
C PRO A 13 -8.62 12.85 -23.81
N ASP A 14 -7.34 12.96 -23.45
CA ASP A 14 -6.62 11.91 -22.72
C ASP A 14 -6.53 12.19 -21.22
N PHE A 15 -7.29 13.16 -20.73
CA PHE A 15 -7.21 13.57 -19.32
C PHE A 15 -7.41 12.40 -18.36
N GLU A 16 -8.44 11.59 -18.56
CA GLU A 16 -8.74 10.46 -17.68
C GLU A 16 -7.62 9.42 -17.70
N SER A 17 -7.08 9.12 -18.89
CA SER A 17 -5.97 8.18 -19.01
C SER A 17 -4.71 8.68 -18.32
N LYS A 18 -4.41 9.95 -18.46
CA LYS A 18 -3.26 10.57 -17.79
C LYS A 18 -3.43 10.57 -16.28
N LEU A 19 -4.64 10.84 -15.81
CA LEU A 19 -4.95 10.85 -14.38
C LEU A 19 -4.84 9.44 -13.80
N GLU A 20 -5.35 8.42 -14.49
CA GLU A 20 -5.23 7.04 -14.05
C GLU A 20 -3.77 6.59 -13.99
N ASN A 21 -2.99 6.90 -15.02
CA ASN A 21 -1.57 6.55 -15.07
C ASN A 21 -0.81 7.21 -13.93
N TYR A 22 -1.12 8.46 -13.63
CA TYR A 22 -0.50 9.19 -12.54
C TYR A 22 -0.84 8.56 -11.19
N ARG A 23 -2.11 8.25 -10.97
CA ARG A 23 -2.57 7.60 -9.74
C ARG A 23 -1.91 6.24 -9.55
N GLU A 24 -1.87 5.45 -10.61
CA GLU A 24 -1.26 4.12 -10.58
C GLU A 24 0.23 4.20 -10.22
N LYS A 25 0.93 5.14 -10.83
CA LYS A 25 2.35 5.38 -10.53
C LYS A 25 2.54 5.77 -9.06
N MET A 26 1.71 6.67 -8.54
CA MET A 26 1.78 7.09 -7.14
C MET A 26 1.52 5.92 -6.19
N ILE A 27 0.54 5.08 -6.51
CA ILE A 27 0.22 3.90 -5.71
C ILE A 27 1.40 2.95 -5.68
N LEU A 28 2.01 2.65 -6.82
CA LEU A 28 3.16 1.76 -6.91
C LEU A 28 4.36 2.31 -6.15
N GLU A 29 4.63 3.60 -6.24
CA GLU A 29 5.72 4.23 -5.50
C GLU A 29 5.48 4.14 -3.99
N ALA A 30 4.24 4.36 -3.54
CA ALA A 30 3.88 4.26 -2.13
C ALA A 30 4.03 2.81 -1.63
N ILE A 31 3.63 1.83 -2.43
CA ILE A 31 3.77 0.41 -2.10
C ILE A 31 5.24 0.04 -1.95
N GLU A 32 6.08 0.45 -2.89
CA GLU A 32 7.51 0.17 -2.82
C GLU A 32 8.16 0.80 -1.59
N HIS A 33 7.80 2.03 -1.29
CA HIS A 33 8.32 2.74 -0.12
C HIS A 33 7.92 2.03 1.17
N ASN A 34 6.66 1.67 1.31
CA ASN A 34 6.15 0.96 2.48
C ASN A 34 6.78 -0.42 2.61
N PHE A 35 6.93 -1.12 1.49
CA PHE A 35 7.57 -2.43 1.47
C PHE A 35 9.02 -2.35 1.96
N GLU A 36 9.78 -1.38 1.48
CA GLU A 36 11.16 -1.21 1.92
C GLU A 36 11.26 -0.91 3.41
N ASN A 37 10.35 -0.10 3.95
CA ASN A 37 10.30 0.18 5.37
C ASN A 37 10.01 -1.08 6.19
N ILE A 38 9.07 -1.90 5.75
CA ILE A 38 8.73 -3.15 6.41
C ILE A 38 9.90 -4.12 6.36
N LYS A 39 10.58 -4.21 5.21
CA LYS A 39 11.73 -5.07 5.02
C LYS A 39 12.88 -4.71 5.94
N LYS A 40 13.14 -3.41 6.09
CA LYS A 40 14.26 -2.92 6.92
C LYS A 40 13.99 -3.04 8.41
N LYS A 41 12.80 -2.62 8.84
CA LYS A 41 12.47 -2.51 10.25
C LYS A 41 11.69 -3.70 10.78
N GLY A 42 10.93 -4.35 9.89
CA GLY A 42 9.95 -5.34 10.29
C GLY A 42 8.84 -4.71 11.09
N LEU A 43 7.80 -5.49 11.37
CA LEU A 43 6.75 -5.10 12.28
C LEU A 43 6.97 -5.90 13.56
N SER A 44 7.47 -5.25 14.61
CA SER A 44 7.72 -5.95 15.85
C SER A 44 6.39 -6.34 16.50
N ASN A 45 6.35 -7.54 17.10
CA ASN A 45 5.14 -8.01 17.78
C ASN A 45 4.74 -7.07 18.93
N TRP A 46 5.72 -6.49 19.59
CA TRP A 46 5.48 -5.53 20.65
C TRP A 46 4.73 -4.30 20.15
N HIS A 47 5.21 -3.74 19.06
CA HIS A 47 4.58 -2.56 18.44
C HIS A 47 3.15 -2.86 17.99
N LEU A 48 2.96 -4.01 17.35
CA LEU A 48 1.64 -4.43 16.89
C LEU A 48 0.67 -4.63 18.05
N ARG A 49 1.13 -5.16 19.19
CA ARG A 49 0.28 -5.38 20.36
C ARG A 49 -0.18 -4.08 21.01
N GLU A 50 0.55 -2.99 20.83
CA GLU A 50 0.18 -1.69 21.37
C GLU A 50 -0.84 -0.95 20.49
N MET A 51 -1.00 -1.39 19.26
CA MET A 51 -1.96 -0.78 18.34
C MET A 51 -3.39 -1.15 18.72
N SER A 52 -4.32 -0.23 18.51
CA SER A 52 -5.74 -0.53 18.68
C SER A 52 -6.20 -1.54 17.63
N ASN A 53 -7.30 -2.24 17.89
CA ASN A 53 -7.86 -3.20 16.92
C ASN A 53 -8.20 -2.51 15.60
N THR A 54 -8.73 -1.30 15.66
CA THR A 54 -9.04 -0.52 14.45
C THR A 54 -7.79 -0.24 13.63
N ASP A 55 -6.69 0.13 14.28
CA ASP A 55 -5.42 0.39 13.59
C ASP A 55 -4.83 -0.88 13.00
N LEU A 56 -4.94 -2.01 13.72
CA LEU A 56 -4.47 -3.30 13.21
C LEU A 56 -5.25 -3.75 11.98
N VAL A 57 -6.57 -3.59 11.99
CA VAL A 57 -7.41 -3.92 10.84
C VAL A 57 -7.05 -3.05 9.65
N GLY A 58 -6.86 -1.74 9.87
CA GLY A 58 -6.44 -0.83 8.82
C GLY A 58 -5.08 -1.20 8.22
N LEU A 59 -4.12 -1.56 9.07
CA LEU A 59 -2.81 -2.00 8.63
C LEU A 59 -2.91 -3.29 7.80
N LYS A 60 -3.70 -4.26 8.29
CA LYS A 60 -3.94 -5.51 7.56
C LYS A 60 -4.52 -5.25 6.18
N GLU A 61 -5.53 -4.38 6.08
CA GLU A 61 -6.14 -4.03 4.79
C GLU A 61 -5.13 -3.37 3.85
N THR A 62 -4.27 -2.51 4.39
CA THR A 62 -3.20 -1.88 3.61
C THR A 62 -2.24 -2.92 3.06
N LEU A 63 -1.84 -3.88 3.88
CA LEU A 63 -0.93 -4.95 3.44
C LEU A 63 -1.58 -5.85 2.39
N ILE A 64 -2.86 -6.14 2.53
CA ILE A 64 -3.62 -6.92 1.53
C ILE A 64 -3.67 -6.16 0.21
N PHE A 65 -3.94 -4.87 0.25
CA PHE A 65 -3.95 -4.01 -0.94
C PHE A 65 -2.60 -4.02 -1.64
N MET A 66 -1.51 -3.87 -0.89
CA MET A 66 -0.15 -3.95 -1.42
C MET A 66 0.12 -5.30 -2.09
N THR A 67 -0.30 -6.38 -1.43
CA THR A 67 -0.12 -7.74 -1.94
C THR A 67 -0.81 -7.92 -3.30
N LYS A 68 -2.04 -7.42 -3.43
CA LYS A 68 -2.76 -7.51 -4.71
C LYS A 68 -2.01 -6.82 -5.84
N HIS A 69 -1.47 -5.63 -5.58
CA HIS A 69 -0.69 -4.91 -6.59
C HIS A 69 0.61 -5.62 -6.93
N LEU A 70 1.28 -6.21 -5.94
CA LEU A 70 2.51 -6.95 -6.15
C LEU A 70 2.28 -8.24 -6.93
N ILE A 71 1.13 -8.90 -6.73
CA ILE A 71 0.74 -10.07 -7.52
C ILE A 71 0.56 -9.69 -8.98
N ASP A 72 -0.12 -8.58 -9.25
CA ASP A 72 -0.31 -8.09 -10.61
C ASP A 72 1.01 -7.77 -11.30
N SER A 73 2.02 -7.37 -10.52
CA SER A 73 3.37 -7.09 -11.03
C SER A 73 4.28 -8.31 -11.00
N GLU A 74 3.76 -9.48 -10.64
CA GLU A 74 4.48 -10.75 -10.56
C GLU A 74 5.65 -10.75 -9.55
N GLU A 75 5.59 -9.90 -8.54
CA GLU A 75 6.62 -9.83 -7.50
C GLU A 75 6.28 -10.73 -6.31
N TYR A 76 6.26 -12.04 -6.55
CA TYR A 76 5.78 -13.04 -5.61
C TYR A 76 6.61 -13.15 -4.33
N GLU A 77 7.91 -12.90 -4.39
CA GLU A 77 8.76 -12.95 -3.19
C GLU A 77 8.34 -11.87 -2.19
N LYS A 78 8.02 -10.69 -2.69
CA LYS A 78 7.52 -9.59 -1.85
C LYS A 78 6.16 -9.93 -1.25
N CYS A 79 5.32 -10.60 -2.01
CA CYS A 79 4.02 -11.06 -1.53
C CYS A 79 4.17 -12.04 -0.36
N GLY A 80 5.14 -12.94 -0.44
CA GLY A 80 5.42 -13.89 0.64
C GLY A 80 5.81 -13.21 1.94
N LEU A 81 6.61 -12.14 1.85
CA LEU A 81 7.02 -11.38 3.03
C LEU A 81 5.82 -10.65 3.65
N LEU A 82 4.99 -10.02 2.83
CA LEU A 82 3.79 -9.34 3.31
C LEU A 82 2.78 -10.32 3.92
N LYS A 83 2.67 -11.51 3.35
CA LYS A 83 1.79 -12.56 3.89
C LYS A 83 2.18 -12.91 5.33
N LYS A 84 3.47 -13.03 5.61
CA LYS A 84 3.93 -13.29 6.98
C LYS A 84 3.54 -12.18 7.93
N GLU A 85 3.64 -10.94 7.50
CA GLU A 85 3.25 -9.81 8.33
C GLU A 85 1.74 -9.78 8.58
N ILE A 86 0.94 -10.10 7.56
CA ILE A 86 -0.51 -10.22 7.69
C ILE A 86 -0.87 -11.30 8.71
N GLU A 87 -0.21 -12.45 8.66
CA GLU A 87 -0.44 -13.55 9.59
C GLU A 87 -0.15 -13.14 11.05
N LYS A 88 0.90 -12.35 11.27
CA LYS A 88 1.19 -11.81 12.60
C LYS A 88 0.05 -10.94 13.12
N ILE A 89 -0.48 -10.08 12.28
CA ILE A 89 -1.59 -9.20 12.65
C ILE A 89 -2.85 -10.02 12.96
N GLU A 90 -3.16 -11.00 12.12
CA GLU A 90 -4.32 -11.87 12.32
C GLU A 90 -4.22 -12.61 13.64
N GLU A 91 -3.03 -13.12 13.96
CA GLU A 91 -2.79 -13.83 15.23
C GLU A 91 -3.04 -12.93 16.43
N ILE A 92 -2.61 -11.69 16.36
CA ILE A 92 -2.82 -10.72 17.44
C ILE A 92 -4.31 -10.38 17.57
N LEU A 93 -5.01 -10.20 16.46
CA LEU A 93 -6.45 -9.92 16.47
C LEU A 93 -7.26 -11.07 17.04
N GLU A 94 -6.85 -12.30 16.80
CA GLU A 94 -7.54 -13.47 17.33
C GLU A 94 -7.42 -13.62 18.86
N ARG A 95 -6.37 -13.05 19.43
CA ARG A 95 -6.11 -13.15 20.87
C ARG A 95 -6.90 -12.15 21.72
N VAL A 96 -7.62 -11.24 21.09
CA VAL A 96 -8.31 -10.14 21.79
C VAL A 96 -9.74 -10.51 22.19
#